data_1b96f042da18da369d62c180efecec80
#
_entry.id   1b96f042da18da369d62c180efecec80
#
_cell.length_a   1.000
_cell.length_b   1.000
_cell.length_c   1.000
_cell.angle_alpha   90.00
_cell.angle_beta   90.00
_cell.angle_gamma   90.00
#
_symmetry.space_group_name_H-M   'P 1'
#
loop_
_entity.id
_entity.type
_entity.pdbx_description
1 polymer ?
#
loop_
_entity_poly.entity_id
_entity_poly.type
_entity_poly.pdbx_seq_one_letter_code
_entity_poly.pdbx_strand_id
1 'polypeptide(L)'
;MELFGESDAENKRRILRYFELLEICNEINDNRPAKKGQRNVSIIQNIDGNNIVVINDIRFKGKRSINWKDVKEYLKEYVGDFYKIASTGDVIYIGSDLPSEYSGSEYTHSMRGTNAKAKANAAQGIPEIIEIAIGKHYRKNNEIKHWRNAMYGWYRYDSRFALPVYANNEIEKYNIFHASLIIRYSEDKKMYLYDIIDIKKETSNPIEP
;
A
#
# COMPACT_ATOMS: atom_id res chain seq x y z
N MET A 1 -54.39 0.29 -2.79
CA MET A 1 -53.01 -0.06 -3.24
C MET A 1 -52.09 1.00 -2.66
N GLU A 2 -51.75 0.82 -1.38
CA GLU A 2 -50.88 1.74 -0.65
C GLU A 2 -49.42 1.34 -0.90
N LEU A 3 -48.68 2.24 -1.53
CA LEU A 3 -47.26 2.11 -1.78
C LEU A 3 -46.51 2.49 -0.50
N PHE A 4 -45.71 1.56 -0.03
CA PHE A 4 -44.85 1.61 1.11
C PHE A 4 -43.98 2.89 1.14
N GLY A 5 -44.36 3.85 1.97
CA GLY A 5 -43.48 4.88 2.46
C GLY A 5 -42.82 4.35 3.73
N GLU A 6 -41.54 4.04 3.69
CA GLU A 6 -40.77 3.89 4.93
C GLU A 6 -40.98 5.14 5.77
N SER A 7 -41.37 4.99 7.05
CA SER A 7 -41.66 6.13 7.89
C SER A 7 -40.41 7.02 8.02
N ASP A 8 -40.60 8.32 8.02
CA ASP A 8 -39.52 9.33 8.18
C ASP A 8 -38.65 9.07 9.41
N ALA A 9 -39.21 8.40 10.43
CA ALA A 9 -38.54 7.94 11.62
C ALA A 9 -37.53 6.79 11.36
N GLU A 10 -37.84 5.90 10.44
CA GLU A 10 -37.01 4.74 10.09
C GLU A 10 -35.81 5.15 9.24
N ASN A 11 -36.04 6.06 8.30
CA ASN A 11 -34.98 6.70 7.53
C ASN A 11 -34.03 7.51 8.42
N LYS A 12 -34.55 8.27 9.38
CA LYS A 12 -33.71 9.00 10.38
C LYS A 12 -32.86 8.04 11.22
N ARG A 13 -33.42 6.89 11.66
CA ARG A 13 -32.65 5.89 12.41
C ARG A 13 -31.55 5.25 11.56
N ARG A 14 -31.80 4.97 10.28
CA ARG A 14 -30.77 4.43 9.36
C ARG A 14 -29.65 5.43 9.12
N ILE A 15 -29.98 6.71 8.95
CA ILE A 15 -29.01 7.80 8.77
C ILE A 15 -28.16 7.98 10.04
N LEU A 16 -28.78 8.03 11.22
CA LEU A 16 -28.05 8.13 12.51
C LEU A 16 -27.09 6.94 12.72
N ARG A 17 -27.56 5.72 12.45
CA ARG A 17 -26.73 4.52 12.55
C ARG A 17 -25.58 4.51 11.54
N TYR A 18 -25.78 5.10 10.36
CA TYR A 18 -24.71 5.26 9.37
C TYR A 18 -23.66 6.27 9.86
N PHE A 19 -24.05 7.38 10.48
CA PHE A 19 -23.12 8.34 11.07
C PHE A 19 -22.38 7.78 12.27
N GLU A 20 -23.05 7.04 13.17
CA GLU A 20 -22.39 6.32 14.27
C GLU A 20 -21.35 5.31 13.77
N LEU A 21 -21.65 4.56 12.72
CA LEU A 21 -20.71 3.65 12.08
C LEU A 21 -19.54 4.38 11.41
N LEU A 22 -19.77 5.55 10.82
CA LEU A 22 -18.72 6.40 10.27
C LEU A 22 -17.82 6.97 11.37
N GLU A 23 -18.38 7.42 12.51
CA GLU A 23 -17.61 7.88 13.67
C GLU A 23 -16.78 6.75 14.26
N ILE A 24 -17.35 5.55 14.45
CA ILE A 24 -16.61 4.36 14.90
C ILE A 24 -15.50 3.99 13.90
N CYS A 25 -15.75 4.07 12.60
CA CYS A 25 -14.73 3.83 11.58
C CYS A 25 -13.64 4.90 11.60
N ASN A 26 -13.98 6.15 11.87
CA ASN A 26 -13.01 7.23 12.01
C ASN A 26 -12.21 7.11 13.30
N GLU A 27 -12.83 6.75 14.44
CA GLU A 27 -12.14 6.47 15.70
C GLU A 27 -11.19 5.26 15.59
N ILE A 28 -11.59 4.21 14.86
CA ILE A 28 -10.72 3.06 14.56
C ILE A 28 -9.55 3.49 13.66
N ASN A 29 -9.77 4.42 12.73
CA ASN A 29 -8.71 4.96 11.88
C ASN A 29 -7.78 5.94 12.64
N ASP A 30 -8.31 6.72 13.60
CA ASP A 30 -7.52 7.63 14.45
C ASP A 30 -6.75 6.89 15.55
N ASN A 31 -7.21 5.72 15.99
CA ASN A 31 -6.51 4.83 16.92
C ASN A 31 -5.42 3.97 16.27
N ARG A 32 -5.00 4.27 15.04
CA ARG A 32 -3.74 3.73 14.52
C ARG A 32 -2.63 4.21 15.45
N PRO A 33 -1.82 3.32 16.03
CA PRO A 33 -0.66 3.76 16.77
C PRO A 33 0.18 4.61 15.81
N ALA A 34 0.20 5.92 16.04
CA ALA A 34 1.11 6.81 15.34
C ALA A 34 2.50 6.20 15.52
N LYS A 35 3.10 5.67 14.44
CA LYS A 35 4.46 5.16 14.50
C LYS A 35 5.32 6.26 15.07
N LYS A 36 6.04 5.99 16.16
CA LYS A 36 6.97 6.92 16.81
C LYS A 36 7.94 7.45 15.76
N GLY A 37 7.72 8.68 15.33
CA GLY A 37 8.51 9.37 14.31
C GLY A 37 7.57 9.95 13.25
N GLN A 38 7.78 11.22 12.94
CA GLN A 38 7.06 11.91 11.88
C GLN A 38 7.39 11.19 10.56
N ARG A 39 6.39 10.52 9.99
CA ARG A 39 6.55 9.84 8.70
C ARG A 39 6.62 10.92 7.62
N ASN A 40 7.70 10.89 6.87
CA ASN A 40 7.91 11.85 5.79
C ASN A 40 7.28 11.33 4.47
N VAL A 41 5.99 10.99 4.54
CA VAL A 41 5.20 10.43 3.44
C VAL A 41 3.91 11.21 3.31
N SER A 42 3.54 11.58 2.09
CA SER A 42 2.31 12.30 1.76
C SER A 42 1.67 11.73 0.49
N ILE A 43 0.38 11.97 0.31
CA ILE A 43 -0.33 11.65 -0.92
C ILE A 43 -0.60 12.96 -1.64
N ILE A 44 -0.25 13.01 -2.92
CA ILE A 44 -0.57 14.14 -3.81
C ILE A 44 -1.36 13.63 -5.01
N GLN A 45 -2.04 14.53 -5.69
CA GLN A 45 -2.70 14.25 -6.96
C GLN A 45 -1.93 14.93 -8.10
N ASN A 46 -1.63 14.19 -9.16
CA ASN A 46 -1.01 14.74 -10.35
C ASN A 46 -2.05 15.47 -11.24
N ILE A 47 -1.57 16.07 -12.34
CA ILE A 47 -2.40 16.83 -13.29
C ILE A 47 -3.53 15.97 -13.90
N ASP A 48 -3.28 14.67 -14.07
CA ASP A 48 -4.25 13.72 -14.63
C ASP A 48 -5.25 13.20 -13.59
N GLY A 49 -5.22 13.70 -12.35
CA GLY A 49 -6.09 13.27 -11.27
C GLY A 49 -5.66 11.96 -10.59
N ASN A 50 -4.48 11.41 -10.91
CA ASN A 50 -3.98 10.20 -10.27
C ASN A 50 -3.29 10.50 -8.94
N ASN A 51 -3.58 9.70 -7.92
CA ASN A 51 -2.90 9.78 -6.64
C ASN A 51 -1.48 9.19 -6.73
N ILE A 52 -0.53 9.83 -6.07
CA ILE A 52 0.87 9.42 -5.98
C ILE A 52 1.33 9.56 -4.53
N VAL A 53 1.94 8.53 -3.99
CA VAL A 53 2.57 8.56 -2.66
C VAL A 53 3.96 9.17 -2.78
N VAL A 54 4.18 10.34 -2.18
CA VAL A 54 5.48 11.00 -2.13
C VAL A 54 6.20 10.59 -0.85
N ILE A 55 7.36 9.95 -1.01
CA ILE A 55 8.24 9.56 0.09
C ILE A 55 9.42 10.53 0.09
N ASN A 56 9.41 11.47 1.03
CA ASN A 56 10.34 12.61 1.04
C ASN A 56 11.74 12.29 1.59
N ASP A 57 12.03 11.02 1.94
CA ASP A 57 13.34 10.61 2.42
C ASP A 57 13.83 9.34 1.73
N ILE A 58 15.14 9.26 1.53
CA ILE A 58 15.83 8.06 1.08
C ILE A 58 16.50 7.40 2.28
N ARG A 59 15.73 6.58 3.00
CA ARG A 59 16.20 5.86 4.18
C ARG A 59 17.17 4.74 3.82
N PHE A 60 16.82 3.93 2.82
CA PHE A 60 17.62 2.78 2.40
C PHE A 60 18.57 3.19 1.29
N LYS A 61 19.80 3.53 1.70
CA LYS A 61 20.87 4.00 0.82
C LYS A 61 21.84 2.87 0.51
N GLY A 62 22.15 2.66 -0.76
CA GLY A 62 23.14 1.72 -1.20
C GLY A 62 23.77 2.19 -2.51
N LYS A 63 25.11 2.28 -2.58
CA LYS A 63 25.80 2.66 -3.82
C LYS A 63 25.79 1.55 -4.86
N ARG A 64 25.96 0.29 -4.42
CA ARG A 64 26.01 -0.90 -5.30
C ARG A 64 24.91 -1.90 -5.02
N SER A 65 24.49 -2.05 -3.76
CA SER A 65 23.44 -2.96 -3.34
C SER A 65 22.69 -2.39 -2.13
N ILE A 66 21.42 -2.75 -2.01
CA ILE A 66 20.59 -2.43 -0.84
C ILE A 66 20.87 -3.45 0.26
N ASN A 67 20.92 -2.99 1.52
CA ASN A 67 20.89 -3.87 2.68
C ASN A 67 19.43 -4.31 2.96
N TRP A 68 19.05 -5.44 2.39
CA TRP A 68 17.69 -5.97 2.55
C TRP A 68 17.36 -6.41 3.98
N LYS A 69 18.37 -6.65 4.82
CA LYS A 69 18.16 -6.92 6.26
C LYS A 69 17.55 -5.72 6.98
N ASP A 70 18.04 -4.52 6.67
CA ASP A 70 17.50 -3.28 7.27
C ASP A 70 16.05 -3.02 6.81
N VAL A 71 15.75 -3.30 5.53
CA VAL A 71 14.38 -3.22 5.01
C VAL A 71 13.48 -4.23 5.71
N LYS A 72 13.95 -5.47 5.90
CA LYS A 72 13.22 -6.52 6.61
C LYS A 72 12.90 -6.12 8.06
N GLU A 73 13.89 -5.59 8.79
CA GLU A 73 13.67 -5.14 10.18
C GLU A 73 12.66 -3.99 10.23
N TYR A 74 12.76 -3.03 9.31
CA TYR A 74 11.81 -1.93 9.22
C TYR A 74 10.37 -2.40 8.98
N LEU A 75 10.19 -3.38 8.09
CA LEU A 75 8.87 -3.93 7.77
C LEU A 75 8.20 -4.68 8.92
N LYS A 76 8.98 -5.18 9.89
CA LYS A 76 8.41 -5.80 11.10
C LYS A 76 7.56 -4.85 11.93
N GLU A 77 7.81 -3.54 11.84
CA GLU A 77 7.02 -2.53 12.53
C GLU A 77 5.57 -2.46 12.04
N TYR A 78 5.28 -2.94 10.83
CA TYR A 78 3.93 -2.97 10.25
C TYR A 78 3.16 -4.26 10.57
N VAL A 79 3.85 -5.32 11.03
CA VAL A 79 3.21 -6.62 11.27
C VAL A 79 2.09 -6.50 12.29
N GLY A 80 0.90 -6.98 11.91
CA GLY A 80 -0.33 -6.89 12.71
C GLY A 80 -1.23 -5.71 12.33
N ASP A 81 -0.71 -4.71 11.62
CA ASP A 81 -1.51 -3.59 11.12
C ASP A 81 -2.41 -4.02 9.96
N PHE A 82 -3.39 -3.19 9.64
CA PHE A 82 -4.20 -3.31 8.44
C PHE A 82 -4.51 -1.92 7.85
N TYR A 83 -4.73 -1.88 6.53
CA TYR A 83 -5.00 -0.65 5.80
C TYR A 83 -6.10 -0.88 4.78
N LYS A 84 -6.86 0.17 4.46
CA LYS A 84 -8.00 0.08 3.54
C LYS A 84 -7.63 0.69 2.18
N ILE A 85 -7.95 -0.03 1.11
CA ILE A 85 -7.88 0.52 -0.25
C ILE A 85 -9.08 1.43 -0.47
N ALA A 86 -8.84 2.72 -0.71
CA ALA A 86 -9.90 3.72 -0.84
C ALA A 86 -10.86 3.44 -2.01
N SER A 87 -10.33 2.94 -3.13
CA SER A 87 -11.10 2.71 -4.37
C SER A 87 -12.06 1.53 -4.30
N THR A 88 -11.75 0.49 -3.50
CA THR A 88 -12.56 -0.75 -3.44
C THR A 88 -13.15 -1.02 -2.07
N GLY A 89 -12.61 -0.40 -1.03
CA GLY A 89 -12.97 -0.68 0.36
C GLY A 89 -12.35 -1.96 0.93
N ASP A 90 -11.48 -2.64 0.17
CA ASP A 90 -10.82 -3.86 0.63
C ASP A 90 -9.86 -3.56 1.79
N VAL A 91 -9.87 -4.42 2.80
CA VAL A 91 -8.98 -4.33 3.97
C VAL A 91 -7.79 -5.25 3.77
N ILE A 92 -6.59 -4.69 3.76
CA ILE A 92 -5.33 -5.39 3.53
C ILE A 92 -4.57 -5.48 4.85
N TYR A 93 -4.32 -6.69 5.31
CA TYR A 93 -3.57 -6.99 6.53
C TYR A 93 -2.08 -7.14 6.24
N ILE A 94 -1.25 -6.80 7.22
CA ILE A 94 0.19 -7.00 7.18
C ILE A 94 0.53 -8.24 8.01
N GLY A 95 0.81 -9.34 7.33
CA GLY A 95 1.18 -10.61 7.94
C GLY A 95 2.64 -10.65 8.39
N SER A 96 2.96 -11.60 9.28
CA SER A 96 4.33 -11.82 9.77
C SER A 96 5.30 -12.32 8.69
N ASP A 97 4.79 -12.78 7.57
CA ASP A 97 5.55 -13.24 6.40
C ASP A 97 6.01 -12.08 5.49
N LEU A 98 5.27 -10.95 5.47
CA LEU A 98 5.63 -9.81 4.59
C LEU A 98 7.10 -9.39 4.68
N PRO A 99 7.72 -9.20 5.86
CA PRO A 99 9.11 -8.77 5.92
C PRO A 99 10.07 -9.71 5.18
N SER A 100 9.80 -11.02 5.23
CA SER A 100 10.63 -12.04 4.58
C SER A 100 10.38 -12.11 3.07
N GLU A 101 9.13 -12.12 2.65
CA GLU A 101 8.73 -12.18 1.25
C GLU A 101 9.17 -10.93 0.49
N TYR A 102 8.89 -9.75 1.03
CA TYR A 102 9.25 -8.48 0.43
C TYR A 102 10.75 -8.33 0.21
N SER A 103 11.58 -8.71 1.20
CA SER A 103 13.02 -8.53 1.18
C SER A 103 13.79 -9.69 0.56
N GLY A 104 13.20 -10.90 0.51
CA GLY A 104 13.87 -12.14 0.14
C GLY A 104 13.29 -12.85 -1.09
N SER A 105 12.26 -12.30 -1.77
CA SER A 105 11.69 -12.91 -2.97
C SER A 105 12.72 -12.97 -4.13
N GLU A 106 12.52 -13.90 -5.05
CA GLU A 106 13.32 -13.99 -6.28
C GLU A 106 13.26 -12.68 -7.07
N TYR A 107 12.09 -12.05 -7.11
CA TYR A 107 11.91 -10.74 -7.71
C TYR A 107 12.86 -9.70 -7.08
N THR A 108 12.89 -9.62 -5.73
CA THR A 108 13.75 -8.71 -5.01
C THR A 108 15.23 -8.98 -5.27
N HIS A 109 15.64 -10.24 -5.26
CA HIS A 109 17.02 -10.63 -5.54
C HIS A 109 17.46 -10.37 -6.99
N SER A 110 16.53 -10.36 -7.94
CA SER A 110 16.81 -10.02 -9.34
C SER A 110 16.98 -8.53 -9.58
N MET A 111 16.45 -7.67 -8.69
CA MET A 111 16.47 -6.21 -8.87
C MET A 111 17.88 -5.62 -8.71
N ARG A 112 18.12 -4.56 -9.48
CA ARG A 112 19.40 -3.81 -9.44
C ARG A 112 19.14 -2.30 -9.57
N GLY A 113 20.13 -1.51 -9.15
CA GLY A 113 20.15 -0.07 -9.39
C GLY A 113 18.95 0.68 -8.82
N THR A 114 18.40 1.56 -9.64
CA THR A 114 17.30 2.47 -9.26
C THR A 114 16.05 1.73 -8.81
N ASN A 115 15.68 0.63 -9.44
CA ASN A 115 14.48 -0.11 -9.09
C ASN A 115 14.62 -0.84 -7.74
N ALA A 116 15.80 -1.41 -7.45
CA ALA A 116 16.07 -2.00 -6.13
C ALA A 116 15.99 -0.95 -5.02
N LYS A 117 16.58 0.25 -5.25
CA LYS A 117 16.49 1.39 -4.35
C LYS A 117 15.04 1.87 -4.18
N ALA A 118 14.28 1.89 -5.28
CA ALA A 118 12.87 2.28 -5.24
C ALA A 118 12.05 1.30 -4.40
N LYS A 119 12.19 -0.02 -4.62
CA LYS A 119 11.50 -1.03 -3.80
C LYS A 119 11.86 -0.90 -2.32
N ALA A 120 13.13 -0.77 -1.98
CA ALA A 120 13.55 -0.65 -0.60
C ALA A 120 12.89 0.56 0.09
N ASN A 121 12.84 1.71 -0.59
CA ASN A 121 12.28 2.93 -0.02
C ASN A 121 10.75 2.98 -0.05
N ALA A 122 10.09 2.24 -0.97
CA ALA A 122 8.64 2.06 -0.96
C ALA A 122 8.12 1.43 0.34
N ALA A 123 8.97 0.66 1.04
CA ALA A 123 8.65 0.12 2.36
C ALA A 123 8.21 1.20 3.37
N GLN A 124 8.66 2.43 3.22
CA GLN A 124 8.29 3.55 4.11
C GLN A 124 6.84 4.01 3.91
N GLY A 125 6.30 3.85 2.71
CA GLY A 125 4.98 4.32 2.31
C GLY A 125 3.94 3.21 2.14
N ILE A 126 4.16 2.01 2.68
CA ILE A 126 3.21 0.87 2.52
C ILE A 126 1.76 1.24 2.85
N PRO A 127 1.44 1.93 3.96
CA PRO A 127 0.07 2.32 4.24
C PRO A 127 -0.57 3.15 3.14
N GLU A 128 0.11 4.19 2.68
CA GLU A 128 -0.37 5.11 1.67
C GLU A 128 -0.39 4.45 0.28
N ILE A 129 0.58 3.59 -0.03
CA ILE A 129 0.63 2.80 -1.28
C ILE A 129 -0.58 1.86 -1.36
N ILE A 130 -0.99 1.24 -0.23
CA ILE A 130 -2.21 0.44 -0.15
C ILE A 130 -3.44 1.34 -0.30
N GLU A 131 -3.50 2.45 0.41
CA GLU A 131 -4.66 3.35 0.43
C GLU A 131 -5.05 3.82 -0.97
N ILE A 132 -4.08 4.25 -1.78
CA ILE A 132 -4.32 4.78 -3.14
C ILE A 132 -4.41 3.71 -4.23
N ALA A 133 -4.26 2.43 -3.88
CA ALA A 133 -4.23 1.34 -4.85
C ALA A 133 -5.54 1.23 -5.65
N ILE A 134 -5.42 0.89 -6.93
CA ILE A 134 -6.51 0.79 -7.91
C ILE A 134 -6.36 -0.46 -8.77
N GLY A 135 -7.29 -0.72 -9.66
CA GLY A 135 -7.14 -1.74 -10.70
C GLY A 135 -7.17 -3.18 -10.16
N LYS A 136 -8.14 -3.48 -9.25
CA LYS A 136 -8.29 -4.82 -8.69
C LYS A 136 -8.39 -5.91 -9.76
N HIS A 137 -7.45 -6.83 -9.76
CA HIS A 137 -7.43 -7.97 -10.66
C HIS A 137 -7.24 -9.29 -9.90
N TYR A 138 -8.15 -10.25 -10.10
CA TYR A 138 -8.10 -11.57 -9.47
C TYR A 138 -7.30 -12.57 -10.29
N ARG A 139 -6.53 -13.42 -9.61
CA ARG A 139 -5.84 -14.58 -10.19
C ARG A 139 -6.03 -15.81 -9.30
N LYS A 140 -6.49 -16.89 -9.89
CA LYS A 140 -6.59 -18.18 -9.18
C LYS A 140 -5.21 -18.65 -8.74
N ASN A 141 -5.14 -19.25 -7.53
CA ASN A 141 -3.92 -19.93 -7.11
C ASN A 141 -3.77 -21.28 -7.84
N ASN A 142 -2.70 -21.41 -8.57
CA ASN A 142 -2.37 -22.66 -9.30
C ASN A 142 -1.18 -23.39 -8.69
N GLU A 143 -0.60 -22.87 -7.58
CA GLU A 143 0.60 -23.44 -6.96
C GLU A 143 0.26 -24.15 -5.65
N ILE A 144 0.58 -25.44 -5.58
CA ILE A 144 0.35 -26.29 -4.40
C ILE A 144 1.07 -25.75 -3.16
N LYS A 145 2.28 -25.19 -3.30
CA LYS A 145 3.05 -24.63 -2.18
C LYS A 145 2.37 -23.46 -1.45
N HIS A 146 1.43 -22.79 -2.11
CA HIS A 146 0.69 -21.64 -1.56
C HIS A 146 -0.76 -21.97 -1.22
N TRP A 147 -1.19 -23.25 -1.29
CA TRP A 147 -2.60 -23.60 -1.20
C TRP A 147 -3.27 -23.15 0.11
N ARG A 148 -2.59 -23.19 1.26
CA ARG A 148 -3.12 -22.69 2.54
C ARG A 148 -3.08 -21.16 2.62
N ASN A 149 -1.95 -20.57 2.25
CA ASN A 149 -1.72 -19.13 2.38
C ASN A 149 -2.50 -18.28 1.36
N ALA A 150 -2.85 -18.85 0.20
CA ALA A 150 -3.64 -18.22 -0.83
C ALA A 150 -4.79 -19.14 -1.30
N MET A 151 -5.53 -19.68 -0.34
CA MET A 151 -6.61 -20.65 -0.58
C MET A 151 -7.67 -20.11 -1.54
N TYR A 152 -8.00 -18.82 -1.41
CA TYR A 152 -8.99 -18.16 -2.26
C TYR A 152 -8.34 -17.36 -3.41
N GLY A 153 -7.05 -17.59 -3.68
CA GLY A 153 -6.32 -16.99 -4.79
C GLY A 153 -5.59 -15.70 -4.43
N TRP A 154 -5.30 -14.94 -5.47
CA TRP A 154 -4.47 -13.75 -5.43
C TRP A 154 -5.20 -12.57 -6.02
N TYR A 155 -4.91 -11.37 -5.50
CA TYR A 155 -5.30 -10.13 -6.12
C TYR A 155 -4.08 -9.30 -6.47
N ARG A 156 -4.17 -8.54 -7.55
CA ARG A 156 -3.26 -7.47 -7.92
C ARG A 156 -3.95 -6.14 -7.85
N TYR A 157 -3.19 -5.14 -7.42
CA TYR A 157 -3.58 -3.75 -7.50
C TYR A 157 -2.40 -2.95 -7.99
N ASP A 158 -2.67 -1.88 -8.74
CA ASP A 158 -1.65 -0.95 -9.17
C ASP A 158 -1.59 0.25 -8.24
N SER A 159 -0.39 0.77 -8.02
CA SER A 159 -0.16 1.97 -7.23
C SER A 159 1.02 2.75 -7.80
N ARG A 160 1.18 3.99 -7.32
CA ARG A 160 2.27 4.88 -7.72
C ARG A 160 2.92 5.51 -6.51
N PHE A 161 4.23 5.63 -6.56
CA PHE A 161 4.97 6.37 -5.54
C PHE A 161 6.11 7.17 -6.18
N ALA A 162 6.56 8.19 -5.47
CA ALA A 162 7.62 9.07 -5.92
C ALA A 162 8.74 9.15 -4.89
N LEU A 163 9.97 9.22 -5.36
CA LEU A 163 11.17 9.35 -4.55
C LEU A 163 11.99 10.57 -4.98
N PRO A 164 12.58 11.31 -4.02
CA PRO A 164 13.38 12.49 -4.33
C PRO A 164 14.68 12.13 -5.04
N VAL A 165 15.06 13.01 -5.93
CA VAL A 165 16.38 13.09 -6.55
C VAL A 165 17.07 14.33 -5.99
N TYR A 166 18.24 14.16 -5.42
CA TYR A 166 18.99 15.26 -4.82
C TYR A 166 20.09 15.74 -5.75
N ALA A 167 20.18 17.05 -5.88
CA ALA A 167 21.32 17.79 -6.43
C ALA A 167 21.78 18.81 -5.41
N ASN A 168 23.07 18.88 -5.12
CA ASN A 168 23.66 19.82 -4.14
C ASN A 168 23.00 19.83 -2.75
N ASN A 169 22.55 18.65 -2.27
CA ASN A 169 21.81 18.43 -1.03
C ASN A 169 20.37 18.99 -0.99
N GLU A 170 19.86 19.49 -2.09
CA GLU A 170 18.47 19.92 -2.26
C GLU A 170 17.72 18.95 -3.14
N ILE A 171 16.39 18.88 -2.98
CA ILE A 171 15.55 18.06 -3.85
C ILE A 171 15.40 18.78 -5.19
N GLU A 172 15.98 18.19 -6.25
CA GLU A 172 15.87 18.71 -7.61
C GLU A 172 14.51 18.35 -8.23
N LYS A 173 14.05 17.10 -7.99
CA LYS A 173 12.80 16.56 -8.56
C LYS A 173 12.44 15.25 -7.87
N TYR A 174 11.26 14.72 -8.21
CA TYR A 174 10.84 13.38 -7.81
C TYR A 174 10.72 12.45 -9.00
N ASN A 175 11.33 11.28 -8.92
CA ASN A 175 11.09 10.20 -9.88
C ASN A 175 9.84 9.42 -9.46
N ILE A 176 8.88 9.28 -10.39
CA ILE A 176 7.68 8.50 -10.19
C ILE A 176 7.94 7.04 -10.58
N PHE A 177 7.39 6.13 -9.79
CA PHE A 177 7.44 4.69 -10.02
C PHE A 177 6.02 4.11 -10.01
N HIS A 178 5.73 3.28 -10.99
CA HIS A 178 4.61 2.36 -10.95
C HIS A 178 5.01 1.12 -10.15
N ALA A 179 4.04 0.54 -9.43
CA ALA A 179 4.21 -0.69 -8.68
C ALA A 179 2.92 -1.51 -8.65
N SER A 180 3.03 -2.83 -8.58
CA SER A 180 1.91 -3.75 -8.38
C SER A 180 1.96 -4.39 -7.00
N LEU A 181 0.90 -4.24 -6.22
CA LEU A 181 0.73 -4.94 -4.95
C LEU A 181 0.23 -6.35 -5.22
N ILE A 182 0.89 -7.34 -4.64
CA ILE A 182 0.46 -8.73 -4.63
C ILE A 182 -0.20 -9.03 -3.30
N ILE A 183 -1.48 -9.35 -3.35
CA ILE A 183 -2.31 -9.63 -2.20
C ILE A 183 -2.74 -11.09 -2.24
N ARG A 184 -2.44 -11.85 -1.18
CA ARG A 184 -2.97 -13.20 -1.01
C ARG A 184 -4.31 -13.17 -0.27
N TYR A 185 -5.26 -14.00 -0.72
CA TYR A 185 -6.52 -14.20 -0.03
C TYR A 185 -6.49 -15.55 0.67
N SER A 186 -6.33 -15.50 1.99
CA SER A 186 -5.97 -16.64 2.83
C SER A 186 -7.18 -17.43 3.34
N GLU A 187 -6.93 -18.57 3.94
CA GLU A 187 -7.91 -19.49 4.54
C GLU A 187 -8.82 -18.80 5.56
N ASP A 188 -8.31 -17.86 6.34
CA ASP A 188 -9.03 -17.04 7.33
C ASP A 188 -9.94 -15.96 6.72
N LYS A 189 -10.11 -15.97 5.37
CA LYS A 189 -10.86 -14.99 4.60
C LYS A 189 -10.36 -13.55 4.76
N LYS A 190 -9.06 -13.39 5.02
CA LYS A 190 -8.40 -12.09 5.04
C LYS A 190 -7.46 -11.93 3.86
N MET A 191 -7.32 -10.69 3.43
CA MET A 191 -6.43 -10.29 2.35
C MET A 191 -5.13 -9.76 2.95
N TYR A 192 -3.98 -10.35 2.59
CA TYR A 192 -2.68 -9.98 3.13
C TYR A 192 -1.77 -9.45 2.03
N LEU A 193 -1.09 -8.35 2.30
CA LEU A 193 0.00 -7.91 1.43
C LEU A 193 1.12 -8.96 1.45
N TYR A 194 1.47 -9.48 0.29
CA TYR A 194 2.52 -10.48 0.12
C TYR A 194 3.83 -9.86 -0.37
N ASP A 195 3.76 -9.04 -1.42
CA ASP A 195 4.91 -8.33 -1.97
C ASP A 195 4.46 -7.10 -2.77
N ILE A 196 5.40 -6.22 -3.10
CA ILE A 196 5.25 -5.15 -4.07
C ILE A 196 6.24 -5.42 -5.20
N ILE A 197 5.73 -5.63 -6.40
CA ILE A 197 6.50 -6.04 -7.57
C ILE A 197 6.28 -5.11 -8.76
N ASP A 198 6.87 -5.45 -9.90
CA ASP A 198 6.76 -4.71 -11.17
C ASP A 198 7.10 -3.21 -11.03
N ILE A 199 8.05 -2.92 -10.12
CA ILE A 199 8.50 -1.54 -9.88
C ILE A 199 9.28 -1.05 -11.09
N LYS A 200 8.71 -0.03 -11.76
CA LYS A 200 9.27 0.59 -12.95
C LYS A 200 9.20 2.10 -12.84
N LYS A 201 10.32 2.75 -13.13
CA LYS A 201 10.33 4.21 -13.24
C LYS A 201 9.46 4.62 -14.42
N GLU A 202 8.52 5.54 -14.19
CA GLU A 202 7.72 6.14 -15.26
C GLU A 202 8.59 7.13 -16.07
N THR A 203 8.31 7.18 -17.38
CA THR A 203 8.99 8.11 -18.31
C THR A 203 8.30 9.46 -18.37
N SER A 204 7.16 9.62 -17.69
CA SER A 204 6.41 10.87 -17.55
C SER A 204 7.24 11.95 -16.85
N ASN A 205 6.84 13.20 -17.03
CA ASN A 205 7.51 14.34 -16.41
C ASN A 205 7.65 14.16 -14.89
N PRO A 206 8.85 14.39 -14.35
CA PRO A 206 9.05 14.35 -12.91
C PRO A 206 8.18 15.40 -12.22
N ILE A 207 7.82 15.15 -10.96
CA ILE A 207 7.16 16.14 -10.13
C ILE A 207 8.25 17.12 -9.67
N GLU A 208 8.01 18.42 -9.86
CA GLU A 208 8.84 19.47 -9.27
C GLU A 208 8.60 19.58 -7.76
N PRO A 209 9.59 19.98 -6.98
CA PRO A 209 9.47 20.11 -5.54
C PRO A 209 8.42 21.13 -5.11
#